data_6cbb76d98840e8fe3fdf6c8e0bf83645
#
_entry.id   6cbb76d98840e8fe3fdf6c8e0bf83645
#
_cell.length_a   1.000
_cell.length_b   1.000
_cell.length_c   1.000
_cell.angle_alpha   90.00
_cell.angle_beta   90.00
_cell.angle_gamma   90.00
#
_symmetry.space_group_name_H-M   'P 1'
#
loop_
_entity.id
_entity.type
_entity.pdbx_description
1 polymer ?
#
loop_
_entity_poly.entity_id
_entity_poly.type
_entity_poly.pdbx_seq_one_letter_code
_entity_poly.pdbx_strand_id
1 'polypeptide(L)'
;MIKPIPPHYLIVHTSWYKEDITKMIEIARKQLSEDTSLLSVPGSLELAAGAKRYIKDLIMDTNKLDVRDILHGIIFCGIVIRGETSHYDLVTQETFRAIGNLALEFPHIYMVNNVICVENKEQLIERLEKNTVNNSKALQEMFFNGIPSL
;
A
#
# COMPACT_ATOMS: atom_id res chain seq x y z
N MET A 1 23.53 20.19 12.76
CA MET A 1 22.25 20.02 12.03
C MET A 1 21.81 18.58 12.10
N ILE A 2 20.66 18.32 12.70
CA ILE A 2 20.11 16.98 12.80
C ILE A 2 19.49 16.62 11.44
N LYS A 3 19.98 15.52 10.82
CA LYS A 3 19.35 15.03 9.59
C LYS A 3 17.95 14.52 9.94
N PRO A 4 16.92 14.89 9.16
CA PRO A 4 15.60 14.32 9.38
C PRO A 4 15.65 12.80 9.23
N ILE A 5 14.95 12.09 10.11
CA ILE A 5 14.82 10.64 10.00
C ILE A 5 14.04 10.35 8.70
N PRO A 6 14.58 9.49 7.80
CA PRO A 6 13.86 9.16 6.58
C PRO A 6 12.55 8.45 6.92
N PRO A 7 11.48 8.68 6.14
CA PRO A 7 10.21 8.04 6.38
C PRO A 7 10.32 6.52 6.21
N HIS A 8 9.63 5.78 7.07
CA HIS A 8 9.51 4.34 6.95
C HIS A 8 8.16 3.96 6.33
N TYR A 9 8.22 3.13 5.32
CA TYR A 9 7.04 2.68 4.57
C TYR A 9 6.82 1.18 4.72
N LEU A 10 5.56 0.77 4.52
CA LEU A 10 5.15 -0.62 4.46
C LEU A 10 4.47 -0.89 3.12
N ILE A 11 4.85 -1.96 2.46
CA ILE A 11 4.11 -2.49 1.32
C ILE A 11 3.27 -3.67 1.82
N VAL A 12 1.95 -3.56 1.71
CA VAL A 12 1.04 -4.69 1.94
C VAL A 12 0.65 -5.23 0.58
N HIS A 13 0.97 -6.50 0.32
CA HIS A 13 0.81 -7.07 -1.02
C HIS A 13 0.10 -8.41 -1.00
N THR A 14 -0.56 -8.73 -2.10
CA THR A 14 -1.23 -10.01 -2.28
C THR A 14 -0.25 -11.09 -2.74
N SER A 15 -0.70 -12.35 -2.70
CA SER A 15 0.08 -13.50 -3.13
C SER A 15 -0.29 -14.00 -4.54
N TRP A 16 -1.41 -13.54 -5.11
CA TRP A 16 -1.82 -13.89 -6.47
C TRP A 16 -0.99 -13.15 -7.51
N TYR A 17 -0.75 -13.78 -8.65
CA TYR A 17 0.08 -13.24 -9.74
C TYR A 17 1.49 -12.91 -9.25
N LYS A 18 2.16 -13.92 -8.69
CA LYS A 18 3.42 -13.79 -7.99
C LYS A 18 4.49 -13.01 -8.76
N GLU A 19 4.67 -13.28 -10.06
CA GLU A 19 5.67 -12.60 -10.86
C GLU A 19 5.38 -11.10 -10.98
N ASP A 20 4.12 -10.75 -11.24
CA ASP A 20 3.71 -9.36 -11.39
C ASP A 20 3.75 -8.61 -10.06
N ILE A 21 3.33 -9.25 -8.97
CA ILE A 21 3.43 -8.67 -7.63
C ILE A 21 4.89 -8.44 -7.24
N THR A 22 5.78 -9.36 -7.56
CA THR A 22 7.22 -9.18 -7.31
C THR A 22 7.75 -7.94 -8.03
N LYS A 23 7.36 -7.74 -9.29
CA LYS A 23 7.71 -6.52 -10.04
C LYS A 23 7.18 -5.26 -9.38
N MET A 24 5.93 -5.28 -8.92
CA MET A 24 5.34 -4.14 -8.19
C MET A 24 6.17 -3.80 -6.95
N ILE A 25 6.53 -4.81 -6.16
CA ILE A 25 7.31 -4.63 -4.94
C ILE A 25 8.67 -4.02 -5.26
N GLU A 26 9.36 -4.53 -6.28
CA GLU A 26 10.66 -4.01 -6.70
C GLU A 26 10.56 -2.55 -7.14
N ILE A 27 9.57 -2.22 -7.96
CA ILE A 27 9.33 -0.84 -8.43
C ILE A 27 9.04 0.09 -7.25
N ALA A 28 8.16 -0.32 -6.35
CA ALA A 28 7.79 0.49 -5.19
C ALA A 28 8.98 0.70 -4.25
N ARG A 29 9.75 -0.34 -3.96
CA ARG A 29 10.94 -0.22 -3.12
C ARG A 29 11.99 0.69 -3.73
N LYS A 30 12.21 0.57 -5.04
CA LYS A 30 13.16 1.43 -5.74
C LYS A 30 12.77 2.89 -5.65
N GLN A 31 11.48 3.18 -5.72
CA GLN A 31 10.98 4.55 -5.62
C GLN A 31 10.95 5.05 -4.18
N LEU A 32 10.53 4.23 -3.22
CA LEU A 32 10.38 4.62 -1.82
C LEU A 32 11.68 4.46 -1.04
N SER A 33 12.10 3.23 -0.79
CA SER A 33 13.33 2.86 -0.08
C SER A 33 13.50 1.35 -0.10
N GLU A 34 14.73 0.86 -0.21
CA GLU A 34 15.05 -0.55 -0.08
C GLU A 34 14.75 -1.10 1.33
N ASP A 35 14.70 -0.22 2.33
CA ASP A 35 14.35 -0.57 3.71
C ASP A 35 12.85 -0.68 3.96
N THR A 36 12.03 -0.49 2.94
CA THR A 36 10.57 -0.61 3.05
C THR A 36 10.19 -2.01 3.50
N SER A 37 9.37 -2.09 4.57
CA SER A 37 8.88 -3.36 5.09
C SER A 37 7.83 -3.99 4.17
N LEU A 38 7.72 -5.31 4.20
CA LEU A 38 6.76 -6.06 3.40
C LEU A 38 5.82 -6.86 4.30
N LEU A 39 4.55 -6.87 3.94
CA LEU A 39 3.54 -7.74 4.54
C LEU A 39 2.76 -8.44 3.43
N SER A 40 2.82 -9.76 3.41
CA SER A 40 2.07 -10.59 2.45
C SER A 40 0.72 -10.99 3.03
N VAL A 41 -0.32 -10.88 2.21
CA VAL A 41 -1.66 -11.39 2.52
C VAL A 41 -2.15 -12.29 1.37
N PRO A 42 -3.14 -13.17 1.59
CA PRO A 42 -3.58 -14.09 0.53
C PRO A 42 -4.13 -13.38 -0.71
N GLY A 43 -5.04 -12.45 -0.54
CA GLY A 43 -5.70 -11.78 -1.67
C GLY A 43 -6.11 -10.35 -1.36
N SER A 44 -6.74 -9.70 -2.33
CA SER A 44 -7.10 -8.27 -2.23
C SER A 44 -8.06 -7.99 -1.09
N LEU A 45 -8.98 -8.91 -0.78
CA LEU A 45 -9.94 -8.73 0.31
C LEU A 45 -9.27 -8.68 1.69
N GLU A 46 -8.06 -9.20 1.83
CA GLU A 46 -7.34 -9.27 3.10
C GLU A 46 -6.34 -8.11 3.30
N LEU A 47 -6.17 -7.26 2.31
CA LEU A 47 -5.17 -6.18 2.35
C LEU A 47 -5.38 -5.23 3.54
N ALA A 48 -6.58 -4.69 3.67
CA ALA A 48 -6.87 -3.73 4.74
C ALA A 48 -6.80 -4.37 6.13
N ALA A 49 -7.35 -5.58 6.28
CA ALA A 49 -7.30 -6.30 7.56
C ALA A 49 -5.87 -6.63 7.98
N GLY A 50 -5.04 -7.06 7.02
CA GLY A 50 -3.62 -7.33 7.27
C GLY A 50 -2.88 -6.08 7.73
N ALA A 51 -3.11 -4.96 7.07
CA ALA A 51 -2.50 -3.68 7.44
C ALA A 51 -2.95 -3.24 8.84
N LYS A 52 -4.22 -3.34 9.13
CA LYS A 52 -4.76 -2.96 10.46
C LYS A 52 -4.12 -3.79 11.56
N ARG A 53 -4.00 -5.10 11.36
CA ARG A 53 -3.34 -5.98 12.31
C ARG A 53 -1.88 -5.57 12.53
N TYR A 54 -1.16 -5.30 11.45
CA TYR A 54 0.23 -4.85 11.51
C TYR A 54 0.36 -3.58 12.36
N ILE A 55 -0.50 -2.59 12.11
CA ILE A 55 -0.51 -1.33 12.87
C ILE A 55 -0.79 -1.59 14.35
N LYS A 56 -1.79 -2.42 14.66
CA LYS A 56 -2.14 -2.75 16.04
C LYS A 56 -1.00 -3.47 16.77
N ASP A 57 -0.34 -4.39 16.09
CA ASP A 57 0.81 -5.10 16.67
C ASP A 57 1.98 -4.13 16.94
N LEU A 58 2.24 -3.18 16.06
CA LEU A 58 3.23 -2.13 16.29
C LEU A 58 2.92 -1.28 17.52
N ILE A 59 1.66 -0.87 17.67
CA ILE A 59 1.22 -0.08 18.82
C ILE A 59 1.42 -0.85 20.12
N MET A 60 1.10 -2.13 20.14
CA MET A 60 1.26 -2.98 21.32
C MET A 60 2.74 -3.21 21.67
N ASP A 61 3.59 -3.48 20.67
CA ASP A 61 5.01 -3.80 20.88
C ASP A 61 5.81 -2.58 21.33
N THR A 62 5.40 -1.40 20.92
CA THR A 62 6.18 -0.18 21.18
C THR A 62 5.75 0.58 22.43
N ASN A 63 4.59 0.26 22.99
CA ASN A 63 4.02 0.71 24.27
C ASN A 63 4.17 2.20 24.65
N LYS A 64 5.26 2.87 24.29
CA LYS A 64 5.56 4.26 24.65
C LYS A 64 5.88 5.13 23.45
N LEU A 65 6.01 4.54 22.26
CA LEU A 65 6.32 5.28 21.04
C LEU A 65 5.03 5.51 20.25
N ASP A 66 4.92 6.68 19.67
CA ASP A 66 3.83 6.98 18.76
C ASP A 66 4.05 6.20 17.47
N VAL A 67 3.04 5.49 16.99
CA VAL A 67 3.12 4.76 15.72
C VAL A 67 3.53 5.67 14.56
N ARG A 68 3.21 6.97 14.64
CA ARG A 68 3.59 7.98 13.66
C ARG A 68 5.11 8.15 13.51
N ASP A 69 5.88 7.78 14.54
CA ASP A 69 7.33 7.86 14.51
C ASP A 69 7.98 6.62 13.93
N ILE A 70 7.20 5.54 13.74
CA ILE A 70 7.70 4.23 13.32
C ILE A 70 7.22 3.87 11.91
N LEU A 71 5.99 4.21 11.58
CA LEU A 71 5.37 3.91 10.30
C LEU A 71 4.72 5.16 9.74
N HIS A 72 5.20 5.63 8.60
CA HIS A 72 4.77 6.89 7.99
C HIS A 72 3.79 6.68 6.85
N GLY A 73 3.92 5.59 6.11
CA GLY A 73 3.05 5.35 4.98
C GLY A 73 2.93 3.88 4.60
N ILE A 74 1.80 3.56 3.98
CA ILE A 74 1.47 2.22 3.47
C ILE A 74 1.05 2.34 2.03
N ILE A 75 1.60 1.47 1.18
CA ILE A 75 1.10 1.27 -0.18
C ILE A 75 0.56 -0.15 -0.29
N PHE A 76 -0.65 -0.27 -0.83
CA PHE A 76 -1.32 -1.55 -1.03
C PHE A 76 -1.11 -2.01 -2.47
N CYS A 77 -0.51 -3.16 -2.64
CA CYS A 77 -0.20 -3.73 -3.95
C CYS A 77 -1.01 -5.01 -4.18
N GLY A 78 -1.85 -4.99 -5.20
CA GLY A 78 -2.67 -6.12 -5.59
C GLY A 78 -3.04 -6.04 -7.06
N ILE A 79 -3.51 -7.16 -7.59
CA ILE A 79 -3.94 -7.26 -8.99
C ILE A 79 -5.25 -8.00 -9.01
N VAL A 80 -6.24 -7.42 -9.67
CA VAL A 80 -7.54 -8.08 -9.91
C VAL A 80 -7.83 -8.00 -11.41
N ILE A 81 -7.93 -9.17 -12.04
CA ILE A 81 -8.24 -9.28 -13.46
C ILE A 81 -9.67 -9.82 -13.58
N ARG A 82 -10.50 -9.15 -14.38
CA ARG A 82 -11.89 -9.56 -14.55
C ARG A 82 -11.99 -10.97 -15.10
N GLY A 83 -12.80 -11.81 -14.44
CA GLY A 83 -13.18 -13.13 -14.91
C GLY A 83 -14.57 -13.15 -15.53
N GLU A 84 -15.16 -14.34 -15.63
CA GLU A 84 -16.46 -14.54 -16.27
C GLU A 84 -17.66 -14.23 -15.39
N THR A 85 -17.43 -14.00 -14.09
CA THR A 85 -18.51 -13.80 -13.11
C THR A 85 -18.46 -12.40 -12.51
N SER A 86 -19.48 -12.06 -11.71
CA SER A 86 -19.55 -10.80 -10.96
C SER A 86 -18.55 -10.71 -9.80
N HIS A 87 -17.74 -11.75 -9.57
CA HIS A 87 -16.76 -11.80 -8.49
C HIS A 87 -15.80 -10.60 -8.51
N TYR A 88 -15.35 -10.20 -9.70
CA TYR A 88 -14.50 -9.02 -9.89
C TYR A 88 -15.11 -7.76 -9.25
N ASP A 89 -16.38 -7.51 -9.51
CA ASP A 89 -17.05 -6.30 -9.00
C ASP A 89 -17.15 -6.31 -7.47
N LEU A 90 -17.44 -7.46 -6.90
CA LEU A 90 -17.52 -7.61 -5.45
C LEU A 90 -16.15 -7.43 -4.78
N VAL A 91 -15.12 -8.04 -5.34
CA VAL A 91 -13.76 -7.95 -4.80
C VAL A 91 -13.21 -6.54 -4.89
N THR A 92 -13.34 -5.90 -6.05
CA THR A 92 -12.77 -4.56 -6.27
C THR A 92 -13.46 -3.52 -5.40
N GLN A 93 -14.80 -3.55 -5.32
CA GLN A 93 -15.57 -2.62 -4.51
C GLN A 93 -15.23 -2.76 -3.03
N GLU A 94 -15.23 -3.98 -2.50
CA GLU A 94 -14.94 -4.21 -1.09
C GLU A 94 -13.49 -3.87 -0.74
N THR A 95 -12.54 -4.22 -1.59
CA THR A 95 -11.13 -3.91 -1.38
C THR A 95 -10.92 -2.40 -1.28
N PHE A 96 -11.48 -1.63 -2.20
CA PHE A 96 -11.34 -0.18 -2.23
C PHE A 96 -12.05 0.47 -1.03
N ARG A 97 -13.25 -0.01 -0.69
CA ARG A 97 -13.98 0.46 0.49
C ARG A 97 -13.18 0.24 1.77
N ALA A 98 -12.67 -0.96 1.96
CA ALA A 98 -11.93 -1.33 3.16
C ALA A 98 -10.63 -0.53 3.32
N ILE A 99 -9.87 -0.35 2.23
CA ILE A 99 -8.65 0.46 2.24
C ILE A 99 -8.98 1.93 2.56
N GLY A 100 -10.02 2.48 1.94
CA GLY A 100 -10.46 3.84 2.20
C GLY A 100 -10.85 4.05 3.65
N ASN A 101 -11.61 3.12 4.22
CA ASN A 101 -11.98 3.17 5.64
C ASN A 101 -10.78 3.11 6.56
N LEU A 102 -9.81 2.24 6.24
CA LEU A 102 -8.60 2.13 7.04
C LEU A 102 -7.78 3.43 7.02
N ALA A 103 -7.67 4.05 5.86
CA ALA A 103 -6.97 5.33 5.73
C ALA A 103 -7.60 6.43 6.59
N LEU A 104 -8.93 6.45 6.68
CA LEU A 104 -9.64 7.39 7.54
C LEU A 104 -9.49 7.07 9.03
N GLU A 105 -9.38 5.79 9.38
CA GLU A 105 -9.18 5.35 10.77
C GLU A 105 -7.80 5.74 11.30
N PHE A 106 -6.77 5.72 10.45
CA PHE A 106 -5.39 6.06 10.82
C PHE A 106 -4.87 7.23 9.98
N PRO A 107 -5.41 8.45 10.18
CA PRO A 107 -5.09 9.58 9.29
C PRO A 107 -3.64 10.05 9.38
N HIS A 108 -2.89 9.64 10.40
CA HIS A 108 -1.48 9.99 10.56
C HIS A 108 -0.54 9.05 9.82
N ILE A 109 -1.04 7.92 9.32
CA ILE A 109 -0.30 7.02 8.46
C ILE A 109 -0.84 7.23 7.06
N TYR A 110 -0.02 7.77 6.16
CA TYR A 110 -0.45 8.00 4.79
C TYR A 110 -0.64 6.69 4.06
N MET A 111 -1.72 6.56 3.31
CA MET A 111 -2.05 5.31 2.61
C MET A 111 -2.38 5.57 1.16
N VAL A 112 -1.81 4.77 0.28
CA VAL A 112 -2.08 4.84 -1.15
C VAL A 112 -2.48 3.45 -1.65
N ASN A 113 -3.54 3.41 -2.46
CA ASN A 113 -4.07 2.20 -3.04
C ASN A 113 -3.45 1.96 -4.42
N ASN A 114 -2.60 0.94 -4.53
CA ASN A 114 -2.02 0.50 -5.80
C ASN A 114 -2.57 -0.90 -6.18
N VAL A 115 -3.86 -1.13 -5.93
CA VAL A 115 -4.54 -2.33 -6.41
C VAL A 115 -4.95 -2.06 -7.86
N ILE A 116 -4.32 -2.77 -8.79
CA ILE A 116 -4.56 -2.60 -10.22
C ILE A 116 -5.69 -3.52 -10.64
N CYS A 117 -6.80 -2.92 -11.06
CA CYS A 117 -8.00 -3.63 -11.49
C CYS A 117 -8.14 -3.47 -13.00
N VAL A 118 -8.07 -4.58 -13.73
CA VAL A 118 -8.02 -4.57 -15.19
C VAL A 118 -8.94 -5.64 -15.78
N GLU A 119 -9.31 -5.45 -17.05
CA GLU A 119 -10.16 -6.39 -17.78
C GLU A 119 -9.36 -7.61 -18.28
N ASN A 120 -8.06 -7.43 -18.57
CA ASN A 120 -7.22 -8.47 -19.15
C ASN A 120 -5.74 -8.24 -18.84
N LYS A 121 -4.92 -9.22 -19.23
CA LYS A 121 -3.47 -9.21 -18.97
C LYS A 121 -2.75 -8.10 -19.72
N GLU A 122 -3.19 -7.76 -20.93
CA GLU A 122 -2.57 -6.68 -21.72
C GLU A 122 -2.70 -5.34 -21.01
N GLN A 123 -3.86 -5.07 -20.43
CA GLN A 123 -4.06 -3.87 -19.63
C GLN A 123 -3.17 -3.84 -18.39
N LEU A 124 -2.96 -4.99 -17.76
CA LEU A 124 -2.04 -5.10 -16.62
C LEU A 124 -0.62 -4.70 -17.02
N ILE A 125 -0.12 -5.26 -18.13
CA ILE A 125 1.23 -4.97 -18.63
C ILE A 125 1.40 -3.47 -18.89
N GLU A 126 0.41 -2.82 -19.48
CA GLU A 126 0.45 -1.39 -19.77
C GLU A 126 0.48 -0.51 -18.51
N ARG A 127 -0.15 -0.95 -17.42
CA ARG A 127 -0.40 -0.12 -16.24
C ARG A 127 0.48 -0.42 -15.04
N LEU A 128 1.04 -1.62 -14.96
CA LEU A 128 1.73 -2.08 -13.75
C LEU A 128 2.84 -1.13 -13.33
N GLU A 129 3.80 -0.89 -14.21
CA GLU A 129 4.95 -0.05 -13.89
C GLU A 129 4.55 1.40 -13.67
N LYS A 130 3.81 1.96 -14.61
CA LYS A 130 3.38 3.36 -14.56
C LYS A 130 2.58 3.68 -13.30
N ASN A 131 1.57 2.85 -13.00
CA ASN A 131 0.72 3.08 -11.83
C ASN A 131 1.51 2.90 -10.54
N THR A 132 2.39 1.91 -10.47
CA THR A 132 3.18 1.66 -9.27
C THR A 132 4.16 2.80 -9.00
N VAL A 133 4.84 3.30 -10.03
CA VAL A 133 5.72 4.47 -9.90
C VAL A 133 4.91 5.69 -9.44
N ASN A 134 3.79 5.98 -10.10
CA ASN A 134 2.99 7.16 -9.79
C ASN A 134 2.40 7.09 -8.37
N ASN A 135 1.90 5.93 -7.95
CA ASN A 135 1.34 5.75 -6.63
C ASN A 135 2.40 5.77 -5.53
N SER A 136 3.59 5.25 -5.80
CA SER A 136 4.72 5.36 -4.87
C SER A 136 5.16 6.81 -4.69
N LYS A 137 5.22 7.57 -5.78
CA LYS A 137 5.50 9.02 -5.71
C LYS A 137 4.42 9.77 -4.96
N ALA A 138 3.14 9.40 -5.18
CA ALA A 138 2.03 10.03 -4.46
C ALA A 138 2.17 9.82 -2.95
N LEU A 139 2.57 8.64 -2.51
CA LEU A 139 2.81 8.37 -1.10
C LEU A 139 3.91 9.26 -0.53
N GLN A 140 5.02 9.42 -1.26
CA GLN A 140 6.10 10.32 -0.85
C GLN A 140 5.63 11.77 -0.76
N GLU A 141 4.85 12.22 -1.74
CA GLU A 141 4.29 13.57 -1.74
C GLU A 141 3.37 13.83 -0.55
N MET A 142 2.54 12.85 -0.19
CA MET A 142 1.68 12.95 1.01
C MET A 142 2.51 13.16 2.26
N PHE A 143 3.61 12.43 2.41
CA PHE A 143 4.50 12.58 3.56
C PHE A 143 5.15 13.96 3.60
N PHE A 144 5.74 14.41 2.50
CA PHE A 144 6.45 15.70 2.46
C PHE A 144 5.50 16.89 2.50
N ASN A 145 4.33 16.78 1.84
CA ASN A 145 3.33 17.87 1.81
C ASN A 145 2.42 17.86 3.04
N GLY A 146 2.44 16.78 3.82
CA GLY A 146 1.70 16.67 5.07
C GLY A 146 2.32 17.48 6.21
N ILE A 147 3.51 18.04 6.00
CA ILE A 147 4.11 18.99 6.94
C ILE A 147 3.40 20.33 6.74
N PRO A 148 2.78 20.91 7.81
CA PRO A 148 2.08 22.18 7.68
C PRO A 148 3.00 23.25 7.08
N SER A 149 2.58 23.84 5.97
CA SER A 149 3.26 25.01 5.43
C SER A 149 2.90 26.21 6.32
N LEU A 150 3.92 26.91 6.69
CA LEU A 150 3.78 28.12 7.50
C LEU A 150 3.27 29.29 6.68
#